data_4c634e9bd576f2af4f5fb90b97a844e3
#
_entry.id   4c634e9bd576f2af4f5fb90b97a844e3
#
_cell.length_a   1.000
_cell.length_b   1.000
_cell.length_c   1.000
_cell.angle_alpha   90.00
_cell.angle_beta   90.00
_cell.angle_gamma   90.00
#
_symmetry.space_group_name_H-M   'P 1'
#
loop_
_entity.id
_entity.type
_entity.pdbx_description
1 polymer ?
#
loop_
_entity_poly.entity_id
_entity_poly.type
_entity_poly.pdbx_seq_one_letter_code
_entity_poly.pdbx_strand_id
1 'polypeptide(L)'
;LAARQVAERFNVKRVNSATVNQWSTDDARTLYLFDVRTPHEYQKGHPRGFRTAPGGQLVQNTDEYAITRGARIVLADDDLTRSTMTASWLLEMGWETYVLDEGVNEGPLEVGIPELPPDIPPVVVPPNSGDADSILGTESLVRAGMPATRQAMQDYLHWEVGLVDQYDRDDLARFTSSGWA
;
A
#
# COMPACT_ATOMS: atom_id res chain seq x y z
N LEU A 1 -3.95 -18.31 -12.27
CA LEU A 1 -2.99 -19.38 -11.92
C LEU A 1 -1.83 -18.85 -11.05
N ALA A 2 -1.16 -17.76 -11.42
CA ALA A 2 0.01 -17.24 -10.72
C ALA A 2 -0.30 -16.78 -9.28
N ALA A 3 -1.37 -16.00 -9.07
CA ALA A 3 -1.73 -15.52 -7.74
C ALA A 3 -2.03 -16.67 -6.74
N ARG A 4 -2.61 -17.78 -7.22
CA ARG A 4 -2.85 -18.96 -6.39
C ARG A 4 -1.54 -19.62 -5.94
N GLN A 5 -0.56 -19.73 -6.84
CA GLN A 5 0.75 -20.27 -6.50
C GLN A 5 1.49 -19.39 -5.48
N VAL A 6 1.35 -18.05 -5.61
CA VAL A 6 1.87 -17.10 -4.64
C VAL A 6 1.18 -17.27 -3.30
N ALA A 7 -0.16 -17.37 -3.27
CA ALA A 7 -0.91 -17.60 -2.03
C ALA A 7 -0.46 -18.87 -1.30
N GLU A 8 -0.27 -19.96 -2.04
CA GLU A 8 0.20 -21.24 -1.49
C GLU A 8 1.65 -21.11 -0.95
N ARG A 9 2.55 -20.50 -1.73
CA ARG A 9 3.96 -20.33 -1.37
C ARG A 9 4.16 -19.49 -0.09
N PHE A 10 3.42 -18.39 0.02
CA PHE A 10 3.57 -17.44 1.14
C PHE A 10 2.53 -17.63 2.23
N ASN A 11 1.72 -18.71 2.16
CA ASN A 11 0.67 -19.00 3.13
C ASN A 11 -0.28 -17.82 3.35
N VAL A 12 -0.68 -17.15 2.26
CA VAL A 12 -1.63 -16.04 2.31
C VAL A 12 -3.00 -16.56 2.75
N LYS A 13 -3.43 -16.12 3.91
CA LYS A 13 -4.72 -16.51 4.50
C LYS A 13 -5.85 -15.61 3.99
N ARG A 14 -7.04 -16.19 3.90
CA ARG A 14 -8.25 -15.47 3.57
C ARG A 14 -9.17 -15.36 4.78
N VAL A 15 -9.94 -14.29 4.81
CA VAL A 15 -10.99 -14.05 5.81
C VAL A 15 -12.25 -13.55 5.14
N ASN A 16 -13.40 -13.90 5.67
CA ASN A 16 -14.68 -13.40 5.19
C ASN A 16 -15.11 -12.13 5.94
N SER A 17 -16.08 -11.43 5.39
CA SER A 17 -16.63 -10.20 5.94
C SER A 17 -17.17 -10.36 7.36
N ALA A 18 -17.71 -11.53 7.72
CA ALA A 18 -18.18 -11.80 9.07
C ALA A 18 -17.04 -11.78 10.10
N THR A 19 -15.90 -12.37 9.75
CA THR A 19 -14.69 -12.36 10.59
C THR A 19 -14.11 -10.92 10.70
N VAL A 20 -14.09 -10.17 9.60
CA VAL A 20 -13.65 -8.76 9.60
C VAL A 20 -14.53 -7.93 10.51
N ASN A 21 -15.85 -8.07 10.43
CA ASN A 21 -16.80 -7.39 11.31
C ASN A 21 -16.57 -7.74 12.80
N GLN A 22 -16.31 -9.01 13.11
CA GLN A 22 -15.97 -9.42 14.46
C GLN A 22 -14.66 -8.73 14.94
N TRP A 23 -13.63 -8.69 14.12
CA TRP A 23 -12.37 -8.02 14.46
C TRP A 23 -12.51 -6.51 14.60
N SER A 24 -13.42 -5.88 13.85
CA SER A 24 -13.69 -4.44 13.94
C SER A 24 -14.34 -4.02 15.28
N THR A 25 -14.89 -4.96 16.02
CA THR A 25 -15.46 -4.73 17.36
C THR A 25 -14.52 -5.15 18.50
N ASP A 26 -13.33 -5.65 18.17
CA ASP A 26 -12.31 -6.08 19.13
C ASP A 26 -11.29 -4.97 19.38
N ASP A 27 -11.45 -4.25 20.49
CA ASP A 27 -10.55 -3.16 20.89
C ASP A 27 -9.16 -3.64 21.35
N ALA A 28 -8.96 -4.95 21.52
CA ALA A 28 -7.69 -5.49 22.00
C ALA A 28 -6.58 -5.40 20.95
N ARG A 29 -6.94 -5.20 19.66
CA ARG A 29 -5.97 -5.21 18.57
C ARG A 29 -6.36 -4.30 17.42
N THR A 30 -5.40 -3.49 16.97
CA THR A 30 -5.58 -2.62 15.79
C THR A 30 -5.86 -3.44 14.52
N LEU A 31 -6.85 -3.01 13.76
CA LEU A 31 -7.24 -3.56 12.48
C LEU A 31 -7.14 -2.49 11.39
N TYR A 32 -6.39 -2.78 10.33
CA TYR A 32 -6.34 -1.97 9.12
C TYR A 32 -7.05 -2.69 7.98
N LEU A 33 -7.94 -1.96 7.29
CA LEU A 33 -8.69 -2.44 6.14
C LEU A 33 -8.27 -1.61 4.92
N PHE A 34 -7.66 -2.24 3.91
CA PHE A 34 -7.14 -1.55 2.73
C PHE A 34 -7.70 -2.14 1.43
N ASP A 35 -8.19 -1.25 0.58
CA ASP A 35 -8.45 -1.52 -0.83
C ASP A 35 -7.17 -1.24 -1.63
N VAL A 36 -6.59 -2.28 -2.21
CA VAL A 36 -5.29 -2.21 -2.89
C VAL A 36 -5.39 -1.92 -4.39
N ARG A 37 -6.59 -1.58 -4.86
CA ARG A 37 -6.84 -1.13 -6.23
C ARG A 37 -6.34 0.31 -6.45
N THR A 38 -6.48 0.79 -7.67
CA THR A 38 -6.19 2.19 -7.97
C THR A 38 -7.17 3.14 -7.28
N PRO A 39 -6.78 4.40 -6.99
CA PRO A 39 -7.70 5.40 -6.42
C PRO A 39 -8.95 5.61 -7.27
N HIS A 40 -8.86 5.48 -8.59
CA HIS A 40 -10.00 5.61 -9.48
C HIS A 40 -11.02 4.47 -9.34
N GLU A 41 -10.53 3.23 -9.15
CA GLU A 41 -11.40 2.07 -8.87
C GLU A 41 -12.04 2.19 -7.50
N TYR A 42 -11.27 2.58 -6.48
CA TYR A 42 -11.76 2.83 -5.13
C TYR A 42 -12.91 3.84 -5.10
N GLN A 43 -12.76 4.97 -5.78
CA GLN A 43 -13.79 6.03 -5.83
C GLN A 43 -15.12 5.57 -6.43
N LYS A 44 -15.07 4.60 -7.35
CA LYS A 44 -16.28 4.04 -7.97
C LYS A 44 -17.10 3.15 -7.03
N GLY A 45 -16.44 2.58 -6.03
CA GLY A 45 -17.06 1.74 -5.02
C GLY A 45 -16.02 0.89 -4.32
N HIS A 46 -16.04 0.90 -2.99
CA HIS A 46 -15.16 0.14 -2.12
C HIS A 46 -15.93 -0.43 -0.93
N PRO A 47 -15.47 -1.52 -0.31
CA PRO A 47 -16.12 -2.07 0.87
C PRO A 47 -16.09 -1.07 2.02
N ARG A 48 -17.17 -1.03 2.78
CA ARG A 48 -17.32 -0.11 3.90
C ARG A 48 -16.17 -0.23 4.89
N GLY A 49 -15.59 0.92 5.26
CA GLY A 49 -14.50 1.01 6.22
C GLY A 49 -13.12 0.70 5.65
N PHE A 50 -13.03 0.29 4.39
CA PHE A 50 -11.75 0.12 3.72
C PHE A 50 -11.21 1.47 3.25
N ARG A 51 -9.91 1.71 3.44
CA ARG A 51 -9.21 2.90 2.97
C ARG A 51 -8.44 2.57 1.69
N THR A 52 -8.28 3.55 0.81
CA THR A 52 -7.45 3.38 -0.37
C THR A 52 -5.97 3.24 0.01
N ALA A 53 -5.33 2.20 -0.51
CA ALA A 53 -3.89 1.95 -0.34
C ALA A 53 -3.39 1.10 -1.51
N PRO A 54 -3.09 1.71 -2.69
CA PRO A 54 -2.63 0.96 -3.84
C PRO A 54 -1.46 0.05 -3.49
N GLY A 55 -1.55 -1.24 -3.87
CA GLY A 55 -0.72 -2.30 -3.30
C GLY A 55 0.79 -2.05 -3.35
N GLY A 56 1.30 -1.48 -4.46
CA GLY A 56 2.71 -1.13 -4.57
C GLY A 56 3.12 -0.03 -3.59
N GLN A 57 2.28 1.00 -3.42
CA GLN A 57 2.52 2.09 -2.47
C GLN A 57 2.41 1.62 -1.03
N LEU A 58 1.43 0.77 -0.72
CA LEU A 58 1.28 0.18 0.61
C LEU A 58 2.52 -0.61 1.02
N VAL A 59 3.14 -1.37 0.11
CA VAL A 59 4.38 -2.12 0.38
C VAL A 59 5.56 -1.17 0.55
N GLN A 60 5.68 -0.18 -0.32
CA GLN A 60 6.78 0.78 -0.31
C GLN A 60 6.80 1.66 0.95
N ASN A 61 5.63 2.15 1.36
CA ASN A 61 5.46 3.11 2.46
C ASN A 61 4.52 2.54 3.55
N THR A 62 4.72 1.30 3.97
CA THR A 62 3.82 0.63 4.91
C THR A 62 3.63 1.39 6.22
N ASP A 63 4.65 2.08 6.69
CA ASP A 63 4.64 2.90 7.90
C ASP A 63 3.74 4.13 7.81
N GLU A 64 3.48 4.66 6.61
CA GLU A 64 2.52 5.75 6.40
C GLU A 64 1.06 5.24 6.46
N TYR A 65 0.81 4.02 5.99
CA TYR A 65 -0.53 3.44 5.96
C TYR A 65 -0.89 2.70 7.26
N ALA A 66 0.07 1.99 7.85
CA ALA A 66 -0.10 1.12 9.00
C ALA A 66 0.94 1.41 10.08
N ILE A 67 0.68 2.43 10.91
CA ILE A 67 1.60 2.93 11.94
C ILE A 67 1.81 1.91 13.08
N THR A 68 0.78 1.14 13.41
CA THR A 68 0.79 0.23 14.56
C THR A 68 1.40 -1.12 14.20
N ARG A 69 2.61 -1.38 14.66
CA ARG A 69 3.23 -2.72 14.54
C ARG A 69 2.41 -3.76 15.30
N GLY A 70 2.31 -4.96 14.72
CA GLY A 70 1.50 -6.03 15.30
C GLY A 70 -0.02 -5.90 15.04
N ALA A 71 -0.46 -4.89 14.30
CA ALA A 71 -1.81 -4.80 13.80
C ALA A 71 -2.15 -5.94 12.83
N ARG A 72 -3.45 -6.21 12.67
CA ARG A 72 -3.95 -7.01 11.56
C ARG A 72 -4.19 -6.14 10.35
N ILE A 73 -3.86 -6.65 9.17
CA ILE A 73 -4.14 -6.00 7.89
C ILE A 73 -5.04 -6.90 7.07
N VAL A 74 -6.14 -6.37 6.56
CA VAL A 74 -7.01 -7.06 5.60
C VAL A 74 -7.01 -6.28 4.29
N LEU A 75 -6.74 -6.98 3.21
CA LEU A 75 -6.64 -6.43 1.86
C LEU A 75 -7.82 -6.85 1.00
N ALA A 76 -8.35 -5.93 0.20
CA ALA A 76 -9.40 -6.21 -0.76
C ALA A 76 -9.02 -5.71 -2.17
N ASP A 77 -9.46 -6.44 -3.19
CA ASP A 77 -9.47 -6.06 -4.59
C ASP A 77 -10.61 -6.79 -5.32
N ASP A 78 -10.65 -6.68 -6.62
CA ASP A 78 -11.77 -7.20 -7.43
C ASP A 78 -11.64 -8.69 -7.82
N ASP A 79 -10.42 -9.22 -7.93
CA ASP A 79 -10.16 -10.59 -8.41
C ASP A 79 -9.17 -11.39 -7.54
N LEU A 80 -8.86 -10.90 -6.36
CA LEU A 80 -7.91 -11.47 -5.39
C LEU A 80 -6.45 -11.55 -5.90
N THR A 81 -6.14 -10.94 -7.03
CA THR A 81 -4.79 -10.99 -7.58
C THR A 81 -3.88 -9.97 -6.92
N ARG A 82 -4.27 -8.70 -6.92
CA ARG A 82 -3.49 -7.59 -6.33
C ARG A 82 -3.39 -7.74 -4.83
N SER A 83 -4.48 -8.09 -4.16
CA SER A 83 -4.50 -8.32 -2.71
C SER A 83 -3.60 -9.49 -2.31
N THR A 84 -3.60 -10.60 -3.05
CA THR A 84 -2.70 -11.73 -2.80
C THR A 84 -1.23 -11.36 -3.00
N MET A 85 -0.90 -10.65 -4.06
CA MET A 85 0.46 -10.20 -4.32
C MET A 85 0.95 -9.23 -3.25
N THR A 86 0.14 -8.25 -2.88
CA THR A 86 0.46 -7.31 -1.79
C THR A 86 0.61 -8.02 -0.45
N ALA A 87 -0.30 -8.96 -0.14
CA ALA A 87 -0.24 -9.75 1.09
C ALA A 87 1.06 -10.55 1.20
N SER A 88 1.55 -11.14 0.10
CA SER A 88 2.79 -11.92 0.12
C SER A 88 3.98 -11.07 0.56
N TRP A 89 4.09 -9.83 0.07
CA TRP A 89 5.14 -8.89 0.49
C TRP A 89 5.01 -8.47 1.95
N LEU A 90 3.79 -8.11 2.38
CA LEU A 90 3.56 -7.69 3.77
C LEU A 90 3.83 -8.83 4.77
N LEU A 91 3.52 -10.08 4.40
CA LEU A 91 3.83 -11.25 5.22
C LEU A 91 5.35 -11.45 5.36
N GLU A 92 6.13 -11.27 4.29
CA GLU A 92 7.59 -11.33 4.35
C GLU A 92 8.19 -10.19 5.19
N MET A 93 7.53 -9.02 5.21
CA MET A 93 7.89 -7.90 6.08
C MET A 93 7.47 -8.12 7.55
N GLY A 94 6.83 -9.25 7.87
CA GLY A 94 6.42 -9.63 9.22
C GLY A 94 5.08 -9.05 9.67
N TRP A 95 4.23 -8.60 8.76
CA TRP A 95 2.87 -8.15 9.06
C TRP A 95 1.89 -9.33 9.08
N GLU A 96 0.96 -9.32 10.02
CA GLU A 96 -0.18 -10.25 10.01
C GLU A 96 -1.22 -9.79 8.99
N THR A 97 -1.20 -10.41 7.82
CA THR A 97 -1.97 -9.96 6.66
C THR A 97 -2.92 -11.05 6.16
N TYR A 98 -4.10 -10.62 5.76
CA TYR A 98 -5.18 -11.43 5.22
C TYR A 98 -5.74 -10.81 3.95
N VAL A 99 -6.38 -11.63 3.12
CA VAL A 99 -7.12 -11.19 1.93
C VAL A 99 -8.61 -11.42 2.19
N LEU A 100 -9.44 -10.41 1.90
CA LEU A 100 -10.89 -10.51 1.98
C LEU A 100 -11.40 -11.46 0.90
N ASP A 101 -12.08 -12.54 1.30
CA ASP A 101 -12.45 -13.63 0.40
C ASP A 101 -13.49 -13.20 -0.65
N GLU A 102 -14.42 -12.37 -0.24
CA GLU A 102 -15.44 -11.79 -1.12
C GLU A 102 -14.90 -10.68 -2.03
N GLY A 103 -13.69 -10.16 -1.74
CA GLY A 103 -13.14 -9.00 -2.43
C GLY A 103 -13.99 -7.75 -2.28
N VAL A 104 -14.02 -6.92 -3.31
CA VAL A 104 -14.84 -5.69 -3.32
C VAL A 104 -16.21 -5.87 -3.96
N ASN A 105 -16.50 -7.07 -4.49
CA ASN A 105 -17.70 -7.30 -5.31
C ASN A 105 -18.95 -7.68 -4.50
N GLU A 106 -18.80 -8.00 -3.23
CA GLU A 106 -19.89 -8.46 -2.39
C GLU A 106 -20.06 -7.54 -1.18
N GLY A 107 -21.31 -7.18 -0.88
CA GLY A 107 -21.68 -6.38 0.28
C GLY A 107 -21.96 -4.90 -0.04
N PRO A 108 -22.26 -4.10 1.00
CA PRO A 108 -22.51 -2.67 0.83
C PRO A 108 -21.22 -1.95 0.46
N LEU A 109 -21.28 -1.20 -0.64
CA LEU A 109 -20.18 -0.36 -1.11
C LEU A 109 -20.39 1.10 -0.67
N GLU A 110 -19.30 1.74 -0.33
CA GLU A 110 -19.19 3.20 -0.20
C GLU A 110 -18.61 3.75 -1.50
N VAL A 111 -18.99 4.98 -1.85
CA VAL A 111 -18.59 5.65 -3.09
C VAL A 111 -17.91 6.99 -2.76
N GLY A 112 -16.88 7.33 -3.50
CA GLY A 112 -16.14 8.56 -3.30
C GLY A 112 -14.96 8.38 -2.36
N ILE A 113 -14.37 9.49 -1.94
CA ILE A 113 -13.30 9.53 -0.93
C ILE A 113 -13.96 9.98 0.38
N PRO A 114 -13.70 9.31 1.51
CA PRO A 114 -14.19 9.78 2.80
C PRO A 114 -13.77 11.23 3.03
N GLU A 115 -14.72 12.08 3.40
CA GLU A 115 -14.40 13.45 3.81
C GLU A 115 -13.51 13.40 5.06
N LEU A 116 -12.41 14.13 5.02
CA LEU A 116 -11.59 14.32 6.21
C LEU A 116 -12.42 15.10 7.24
N PRO A 117 -12.31 14.75 8.54
CA PRO A 117 -12.90 15.57 9.59
C PRO A 117 -12.50 17.03 9.42
N PRO A 118 -13.42 17.98 9.60
CA PRO A 118 -13.18 19.40 9.32
C PRO A 118 -12.10 20.04 10.20
N ASP A 119 -11.73 19.38 11.27
CA ASP A 119 -10.67 19.76 12.20
C ASP A 119 -9.26 19.25 11.81
N ILE A 120 -9.17 18.41 10.80
CA ILE A 120 -7.87 18.04 10.23
C ILE A 120 -7.53 19.08 9.15
N PRO A 121 -6.55 19.95 9.38
CA PRO A 121 -6.14 20.90 8.36
C PRO A 121 -5.65 20.14 7.12
N PRO A 122 -5.95 20.62 5.91
CA PRO A 122 -5.40 20.01 4.71
C PRO A 122 -3.88 19.98 4.82
N VAL A 123 -3.29 18.82 4.58
CA VAL A 123 -1.83 18.69 4.53
C VAL A 123 -1.34 19.57 3.38
N VAL A 124 -0.78 20.72 3.71
CA VAL A 124 -0.10 21.58 2.72
C VAL A 124 1.24 20.93 2.45
N VAL A 125 1.30 20.11 1.42
CA VAL A 125 2.55 19.53 0.96
C VAL A 125 3.35 20.67 0.30
N PRO A 126 4.55 21.00 0.80
CA PRO A 126 5.37 22.03 0.17
C PRO A 126 5.67 21.64 -1.28
N PRO A 127 5.70 22.59 -2.23
CA PRO A 127 5.87 22.28 -3.65
C PRO A 127 7.18 21.58 -4.02
N ASN A 128 8.09 21.40 -3.09
CA ASN A 128 9.39 20.72 -3.27
C ASN A 128 9.58 19.49 -2.38
N SER A 129 8.56 19.02 -1.68
CA SER A 129 8.66 17.73 -0.99
C SER A 129 8.41 16.62 -2.00
N GLY A 130 9.37 15.75 -2.22
CA GLY A 130 9.22 14.57 -3.09
C GLY A 130 8.04 13.65 -2.72
N ASP A 131 7.41 13.92 -1.57
CA ASP A 131 6.31 13.15 -1.00
C ASP A 131 4.93 13.46 -1.61
N ALA A 132 4.79 14.61 -2.29
CA ALA A 132 3.53 14.98 -2.96
C ALA A 132 3.14 13.99 -4.06
N ASP A 133 4.11 13.34 -4.67
CA ASP A 133 3.90 12.44 -5.80
C ASP A 133 3.55 11.01 -5.38
N SER A 134 3.89 10.58 -4.18
CA SER A 134 3.58 9.23 -3.70
C SER A 134 2.08 9.05 -3.40
N ILE A 135 1.41 10.10 -2.95
CA ILE A 135 -0.01 10.06 -2.53
C ILE A 135 -0.96 10.42 -3.67
N LEU A 136 -0.54 11.32 -4.57
CA LEU A 136 -1.41 11.87 -5.63
C LEU A 136 -1.19 11.25 -7.02
N GLY A 137 -0.23 10.35 -7.15
CA GLY A 137 0.03 9.62 -8.38
C GLY A 137 0.54 10.47 -9.53
N THR A 138 0.75 9.83 -10.67
CA THR A 138 1.29 10.37 -11.92
C THR A 138 0.58 11.59 -12.50
N GLU A 139 -0.59 11.97 -11.98
CA GLU A 139 -1.31 13.17 -12.46
C GLU A 139 -0.58 14.49 -12.17
N SER A 140 0.17 14.56 -11.06
CA SER A 140 0.97 15.73 -10.72
C SER A 140 2.14 15.94 -11.69
N LEU A 141 2.81 14.86 -12.08
CA LEU A 141 3.91 14.88 -13.05
C LEU A 141 3.41 15.25 -14.46
N VAL A 142 2.22 14.81 -14.84
CA VAL A 142 1.61 15.16 -16.13
C VAL A 142 1.25 16.64 -16.19
N ARG A 143 0.83 17.27 -15.08
CA ARG A 143 0.55 18.71 -15.00
C ARG A 143 1.79 19.58 -15.09
N ALA A 144 2.95 19.10 -14.63
CA ALA A 144 4.22 19.84 -14.69
C ALA A 144 4.81 19.96 -16.11
N GLY A 145 4.28 19.21 -17.08
CA GLY A 145 4.74 19.19 -18.45
C GLY A 145 5.97 18.27 -18.66
N MET A 146 6.10 17.74 -19.88
CA MET A 146 7.10 16.73 -20.25
C MET A 146 8.57 17.11 -19.94
N PRO A 147 9.03 18.35 -20.13
CA PRO A 147 10.42 18.73 -19.81
C PRO A 147 10.71 18.68 -18.30
N ALA A 148 9.80 19.18 -17.47
CA ALA A 148 9.95 19.17 -16.01
C ALA A 148 9.92 17.74 -15.46
N THR A 149 9.07 16.90 -16.01
CA THR A 149 8.99 15.47 -15.65
C THR A 149 10.27 14.74 -15.98
N ARG A 150 10.86 14.99 -17.15
CA ARG A 150 12.15 14.38 -17.55
C ARG A 150 13.28 14.80 -16.61
N GLN A 151 13.35 16.07 -16.25
CA GLN A 151 14.37 16.58 -15.32
C GLN A 151 14.21 15.94 -13.94
N ALA A 152 12.97 15.89 -13.41
CA ALA A 152 12.70 15.25 -12.13
C ALA A 152 13.08 13.77 -12.11
N MET A 153 12.81 13.05 -13.19
CA MET A 153 13.23 11.63 -13.32
C MET A 153 14.76 11.48 -13.38
N GLN A 154 15.45 12.39 -14.07
CA GLN A 154 16.91 12.38 -14.11
C GLN A 154 17.52 12.70 -12.75
N ASP A 155 16.96 13.65 -12.03
CA ASP A 155 17.41 14.03 -10.69
C ASP A 155 17.20 12.89 -9.70
N TYR A 156 16.06 12.21 -9.79
CA TYR A 156 15.74 11.02 -8.99
C TYR A 156 16.73 9.87 -9.27
N LEU A 157 16.97 9.54 -10.55
CA LEU A 157 17.95 8.51 -10.91
C LEU A 157 19.37 8.88 -10.46
N HIS A 158 19.75 10.15 -10.56
CA HIS A 158 21.05 10.61 -10.08
C HIS A 158 21.20 10.46 -8.57
N TRP A 159 20.13 10.75 -7.83
CA TRP A 159 20.07 10.52 -6.40
C TRP A 159 20.15 9.02 -6.05
N GLU A 160 19.37 8.16 -6.70
CA GLU A 160 19.41 6.71 -6.46
C GLU A 160 20.79 6.09 -6.73
N VAL A 161 21.41 6.46 -7.84
CA VAL A 161 22.77 5.99 -8.16
C VAL A 161 23.79 6.47 -7.12
N GLY A 162 23.62 7.70 -6.63
CA GLY A 162 24.47 8.25 -5.57
C GLY A 162 24.32 7.53 -4.21
N LEU A 163 23.20 6.89 -3.94
CA LEU A 163 23.01 6.09 -2.73
C LEU A 163 23.96 4.87 -2.67
N VAL A 164 24.26 4.25 -3.80
CA VAL A 164 25.20 3.11 -3.85
C VAL A 164 26.57 3.53 -3.32
N ASP A 165 27.10 4.67 -3.80
CA ASP A 165 28.37 5.21 -3.34
C ASP A 165 28.32 5.62 -1.86
N GLN A 166 27.16 6.02 -1.36
CA GLN A 166 26.96 6.36 0.04
C GLN A 166 26.98 5.10 0.92
N TYR A 167 26.30 4.03 0.51
CA TYR A 167 26.35 2.75 1.21
C TYR A 167 27.77 2.18 1.31
N ASP A 168 28.54 2.26 0.23
CA ASP A 168 29.94 1.79 0.21
C ASP A 168 30.84 2.59 1.15
N ARG A 169 30.57 3.89 1.34
CA ARG A 169 31.31 4.76 2.26
C ARG A 169 30.95 4.53 3.73
N ASP A 170 29.67 4.29 4.00
CA ASP A 170 29.19 4.23 5.37
C ASP A 170 29.43 2.86 6.04
N ASP A 171 29.81 1.82 5.28
CA ASP A 171 30.03 0.42 5.73
C ASP A 171 28.91 -0.11 6.66
N LEU A 172 27.73 0.49 6.59
CA LEU A 172 26.60 0.26 7.52
C LEU A 172 25.70 -0.89 7.09
N ALA A 173 25.75 -1.31 5.85
CA ALA A 173 24.86 -2.33 5.31
C ALA A 173 25.66 -3.49 4.68
N ARG A 174 25.95 -4.50 5.46
CA ARG A 174 26.42 -5.78 4.93
C ARG A 174 25.20 -6.67 4.65
N PHE A 175 24.68 -6.59 3.45
CA PHE A 175 23.67 -7.57 3.01
C PHE A 175 24.36 -8.90 2.73
N THR A 176 24.19 -9.86 3.61
CA THR A 176 24.46 -11.25 3.27
C THR A 176 23.28 -11.75 2.43
N SER A 177 23.50 -11.95 1.14
CA SER A 177 22.52 -12.66 0.32
C SER A 177 22.38 -14.08 0.90
N SER A 178 21.28 -14.33 1.60
CA SER A 178 20.84 -15.70 1.86
C SER A 178 20.51 -16.29 0.48
N GLY A 179 21.39 -17.18 0.00
CA GLY A 179 21.26 -17.75 -1.32
C GLY A 179 19.88 -18.36 -1.54
N TRP A 180 19.26 -17.93 -2.62
CA TRP A 180 18.09 -18.57 -3.17
C TRP A 180 18.55 -19.90 -3.78
N ALA A 181 18.31 -20.99 -3.06
CA ALA A 181 18.45 -22.35 -3.56
C ALA A 181 17.08 -22.83 -4.08
#